data_e29f01c267a4ce7beb1d1262407f3a0a
#
_entry.id   e29f01c267a4ce7beb1d1262407f3a0a
#
_cell.length_a   1.000
_cell.length_b   1.000
_cell.length_c   1.000
_cell.angle_alpha   90.00
_cell.angle_beta   90.00
_cell.angle_gamma   90.00
#
_symmetry.space_group_name_H-M   'P 1'
#
loop_
_entity.id
_entity.type
_entity.pdbx_description
1 polymer ?
#
loop_
_entity_poly.entity_id
_entity_poly.type
_entity_poly.pdbx_seq_one_letter_code
_entity_poly.pdbx_strand_id
1 'polypeptide(L)'
;MEKTRKFKFAMSRDGIIAYDRETPMTIRFTPEESNEMTKKIYDYTSMDYYCEVAHLEISNTCNMNCSYCYTGDKKGHELTTIEWRMIIDNLAKGGIFQVSFGGGEPTLRKDMFLLAQHVAHTGMNLGMTTNGMTLPAMTPDEKRSLKTYFKQINVSWHEDAKIVERALKVLKDFEIPAGINYAFSRTMQKDNEVVKELAKEYNAEVLYLVYKPIDLDFKEQVPADVVRDYAQKAANDRIKVAVDGPCVGQCLMKKKFIDVDSLGFVYPCSFVRKPLGNLLHSSFEAIWKSRGEQDECPFVKFEKEKVV
;
A
#
# COMPACT_ATOMS: atom_id res chain seq x y z
N MET A 1 -19.23 10.91 -23.22
CA MET A 1 -18.11 10.55 -22.32
C MET A 1 -17.65 11.83 -21.63
N GLU A 2 -18.02 12.02 -20.37
CA GLU A 2 -17.46 13.10 -19.55
C GLU A 2 -15.95 12.90 -19.47
N LYS A 3 -15.17 13.94 -19.81
CA LYS A 3 -13.72 13.92 -19.61
C LYS A 3 -13.49 13.78 -18.11
N THR A 4 -13.10 12.59 -17.65
CA THR A 4 -12.68 12.38 -16.26
C THR A 4 -11.59 13.40 -15.95
N ARG A 5 -11.83 14.25 -14.93
CA ARG A 5 -10.85 15.25 -14.51
C ARG A 5 -9.58 14.53 -14.10
N LYS A 6 -8.43 15.04 -14.53
CA LYS A 6 -7.11 14.46 -14.25
C LYS A 6 -6.84 14.29 -12.74
N PHE A 7 -7.30 15.23 -11.94
CA PHE A 7 -7.11 15.21 -10.47
C PHE A 7 -8.41 14.94 -9.75
N LYS A 8 -8.33 14.15 -8.68
CA LYS A 8 -9.33 14.01 -7.63
C LYS A 8 -8.84 14.79 -6.41
N PHE A 9 -9.73 15.53 -5.76
CA PHE A 9 -9.38 16.34 -4.59
C PHE A 9 -10.09 15.82 -3.35
N ALA A 10 -9.45 15.96 -2.19
CA ALA A 10 -10.06 15.80 -0.87
C ALA A 10 -9.62 16.92 0.06
N MET A 11 -10.51 17.29 0.97
CA MET A 11 -10.18 18.21 2.07
C MET A 11 -10.00 17.43 3.36
N SER A 12 -9.02 17.82 4.14
CA SER A 12 -8.80 17.35 5.49
C SER A 12 -8.54 18.56 6.40
N ARG A 13 -8.46 18.32 7.71
CA ARG A 13 -8.00 19.36 8.66
C ARG A 13 -6.59 19.86 8.35
N ASP A 14 -5.80 19.06 7.64
CA ASP A 14 -4.41 19.35 7.28
C ASP A 14 -4.28 20.02 5.89
N GLY A 15 -5.38 20.42 5.26
CA GLY A 15 -5.40 21.08 3.95
C GLY A 15 -6.04 20.24 2.85
N ILE A 16 -5.82 20.64 1.60
CA ILE A 16 -6.33 19.94 0.40
C ILE A 16 -5.28 18.97 -0.12
N ILE A 17 -5.76 17.82 -0.56
CA ILE A 17 -4.97 16.84 -1.28
C ILE A 17 -5.50 16.72 -2.70
N ALA A 18 -4.62 16.92 -3.68
CA ALA A 18 -4.88 16.62 -5.08
C ALA A 18 -4.22 15.29 -5.45
N TYR A 19 -5.00 14.40 -5.96
CA TYR A 19 -4.57 13.08 -6.36
C TYR A 19 -4.62 12.93 -7.87
N ASP A 20 -3.49 12.64 -8.50
CA ASP A 20 -3.41 12.43 -9.93
C ASP A 20 -3.96 11.05 -10.29
N ARG A 21 -4.94 10.98 -11.19
CA ARG A 21 -5.55 9.72 -11.64
C ARG A 21 -4.71 8.96 -12.65
N GLU A 22 -3.70 9.60 -13.21
CA GLU A 22 -2.83 9.01 -14.25
C GLU A 22 -1.53 8.48 -13.66
N THR A 23 -1.06 9.09 -12.58
CA THR A 23 0.18 8.73 -11.90
C THR A 23 -0.07 8.50 -10.40
N PRO A 24 0.80 7.81 -9.67
CA PRO A 24 0.66 7.66 -8.21
C PRO A 24 1.00 8.94 -7.44
N MET A 25 1.01 10.09 -8.09
CA MET A 25 1.39 11.35 -7.47
C MET A 25 0.26 11.93 -6.62
N THR A 26 0.60 12.34 -5.41
CA THR A 26 -0.28 13.06 -4.49
C THR A 26 0.35 14.40 -4.16
N ILE A 27 -0.39 15.49 -4.37
CA ILE A 27 0.02 16.86 -4.02
C ILE A 27 -0.76 17.26 -2.78
N ARG A 28 -0.08 17.75 -1.75
CA ARG A 28 -0.68 18.27 -0.52
C ARG A 28 -0.49 19.78 -0.47
N PHE A 29 -1.58 20.48 -0.22
CA PHE A 29 -1.59 21.92 -0.04
C PHE A 29 -1.75 22.23 1.45
N THR A 30 -0.98 23.20 1.94
CA THR A 30 -1.12 23.67 3.33
C THR A 30 -2.52 24.28 3.57
N PRO A 31 -2.95 24.47 4.82
CA PRO A 31 -4.22 25.14 5.11
C PRO A 31 -4.32 26.54 4.47
N GLU A 32 -3.22 27.29 4.43
CA GLU A 32 -3.18 28.62 3.79
C GLU A 32 -3.38 28.54 2.29
N GLU A 33 -2.61 27.67 1.60
CA GLU A 33 -2.76 27.41 0.16
C GLU A 33 -4.14 26.85 -0.17
N SER A 34 -4.69 26.01 0.71
CA SER A 34 -6.01 25.44 0.58
C SER A 34 -7.13 26.47 0.61
N ASN A 35 -7.02 27.51 1.45
CA ASN A 35 -8.01 28.58 1.54
C ASN A 35 -8.14 29.38 0.23
N GLU A 36 -7.06 29.54 -0.51
CA GLU A 36 -7.09 30.17 -1.84
C GLU A 36 -7.73 29.25 -2.90
N MET A 37 -7.47 27.97 -2.83
CA MET A 37 -8.03 26.97 -3.75
C MET A 37 -9.52 26.72 -3.50
N THR A 38 -9.98 26.65 -2.25
CA THR A 38 -11.39 26.42 -1.90
C THR A 38 -12.31 27.53 -2.40
N LYS A 39 -11.81 28.77 -2.49
CA LYS A 39 -12.56 29.86 -3.13
C LYS A 39 -12.83 29.60 -4.61
N LYS A 40 -12.11 28.70 -5.27
CA LYS A 40 -12.22 28.38 -6.70
C LYS A 40 -12.88 27.03 -6.99
N ILE A 41 -13.07 26.17 -6.00
CA ILE A 41 -13.58 24.79 -6.17
C ILE A 41 -14.92 24.69 -5.43
N TYR A 42 -16.01 25.01 -6.10
CA TYR A 42 -17.35 25.25 -5.52
C TYR A 42 -18.12 24.00 -5.05
N ASP A 43 -17.69 22.77 -5.28
CA ASP A 43 -18.45 21.56 -4.95
C ASP A 43 -17.67 20.63 -4.01
N TYR A 44 -17.27 21.18 -2.87
CA TYR A 44 -16.43 20.44 -1.97
C TYR A 44 -17.16 20.11 -0.65
N THR A 45 -17.58 18.88 -0.48
CA THR A 45 -17.93 18.36 0.84
C THR A 45 -16.67 18.20 1.67
N SER A 46 -16.54 18.98 2.75
CA SER A 46 -15.48 18.78 3.73
C SER A 46 -15.65 17.37 4.31
N MET A 47 -14.77 16.44 3.93
CA MET A 47 -14.69 15.17 4.59
C MET A 47 -13.83 15.35 5.85
N ASP A 48 -14.46 15.50 7.01
CA ASP A 48 -13.78 15.36 8.31
C ASP A 48 -13.16 13.96 8.49
N TYR A 49 -13.48 13.05 7.57
CA TYR A 49 -13.11 11.65 7.58
C TYR A 49 -12.45 11.29 6.26
N TYR A 50 -11.13 11.14 6.29
CA TYR A 50 -10.36 10.96 5.09
C TYR A 50 -9.42 9.77 5.23
N CYS A 51 -9.65 8.74 4.43
CA CYS A 51 -8.73 7.63 4.24
C CYS A 51 -8.21 7.66 2.79
N GLU A 52 -6.91 7.66 2.62
CA GLU A 52 -6.28 7.77 1.29
C GLU A 52 -6.17 6.43 0.59
N VAL A 53 -5.76 5.39 1.34
CA VAL A 53 -5.34 4.11 0.79
C VAL A 53 -6.01 2.97 1.55
N ALA A 54 -6.58 2.03 0.81
CA ALA A 54 -7.01 0.74 1.31
C ALA A 54 -6.10 -0.36 0.73
N HIS A 55 -5.46 -1.13 1.58
CA HIS A 55 -4.81 -2.38 1.21
C HIS A 55 -5.84 -3.50 1.20
N LEU A 56 -5.93 -4.28 0.13
CA LEU A 56 -6.91 -5.35 -0.04
C LEU A 56 -6.19 -6.68 -0.13
N GLU A 57 -6.38 -7.53 0.87
CA GLU A 57 -5.89 -8.90 0.88
C GLU A 57 -6.81 -9.78 -0.01
N ILE A 58 -6.68 -9.62 -1.33
CA ILE A 58 -7.61 -10.25 -2.29
C ILE A 58 -7.49 -11.77 -2.37
N SER A 59 -6.44 -12.36 -1.81
CA SER A 59 -6.21 -13.80 -1.76
C SER A 59 -5.56 -14.24 -0.46
N ASN A 60 -5.96 -15.41 0.03
CA ASN A 60 -5.28 -16.13 1.11
C ASN A 60 -4.21 -17.09 0.57
N THR A 61 -4.24 -17.40 -0.73
CA THR A 61 -3.30 -18.32 -1.35
C THR A 61 -1.95 -17.63 -1.56
N CYS A 62 -0.86 -18.31 -1.21
CA CYS A 62 0.49 -17.84 -1.47
C CYS A 62 1.40 -19.02 -1.79
N ASN A 63 2.35 -18.81 -2.69
CA ASN A 63 3.42 -19.76 -3.04
C ASN A 63 4.67 -19.60 -2.19
N MET A 64 4.63 -18.75 -1.14
CA MET A 64 5.67 -18.58 -0.12
C MET A 64 5.12 -18.84 1.28
N ASN A 65 6.03 -19.14 2.22
CA ASN A 65 5.71 -19.34 3.64
C ASN A 65 6.68 -18.52 4.51
N CYS A 66 6.58 -17.18 4.42
CA CYS A 66 7.46 -16.28 5.17
C CYS A 66 7.13 -16.32 6.66
N SER A 67 8.13 -16.48 7.52
CA SER A 67 7.97 -16.53 8.98
C SER A 67 7.42 -15.23 9.59
N TYR A 68 7.60 -14.11 8.92
CA TYR A 68 7.15 -12.76 9.32
C TYR A 68 5.86 -12.30 8.61
N CYS A 69 5.12 -13.23 8.00
CA CYS A 69 3.94 -12.87 7.20
C CYS A 69 2.80 -12.38 8.08
N TYR A 70 2.37 -11.13 7.89
CA TYR A 70 1.31 -10.50 8.69
C TYR A 70 -0.10 -11.07 8.43
N THR A 71 -0.33 -11.74 7.31
CA THR A 71 -1.65 -12.34 7.01
C THR A 71 -1.91 -13.63 7.77
N GLY A 72 -0.91 -14.18 8.48
CA GLY A 72 -1.06 -15.37 9.32
C GLY A 72 -1.36 -16.65 8.54
N ASP A 73 -2.22 -17.53 9.10
CA ASP A 73 -2.60 -18.78 8.44
C ASP A 73 -3.47 -18.48 7.20
N LYS A 74 -2.94 -18.84 6.05
CA LYS A 74 -3.48 -18.55 4.72
C LYS A 74 -4.52 -19.57 4.25
N LYS A 75 -5.15 -20.30 5.17
CA LYS A 75 -6.19 -21.29 4.88
C LYS A 75 -7.55 -20.69 5.21
N GLY A 76 -8.53 -20.94 4.36
CA GLY A 76 -9.90 -20.57 4.64
C GLY A 76 -10.66 -20.06 3.43
N HIS A 77 -11.85 -19.57 3.72
CA HIS A 77 -12.75 -18.97 2.73
C HIS A 77 -12.16 -17.68 2.16
N GLU A 78 -12.33 -17.48 0.87
CA GLU A 78 -12.02 -16.23 0.19
C GLU A 78 -13.30 -15.63 -0.40
N LEU A 79 -13.41 -14.31 -0.38
CA LEU A 79 -14.53 -13.63 -1.02
C LEU A 79 -14.54 -13.90 -2.54
N THR A 80 -15.75 -14.04 -3.06
CA THR A 80 -16.00 -14.19 -4.50
C THR A 80 -15.67 -12.87 -5.24
N THR A 81 -15.58 -12.96 -6.57
CA THR A 81 -15.42 -11.78 -7.44
C THR A 81 -16.53 -10.74 -7.21
N ILE A 82 -17.78 -11.19 -6.99
CA ILE A 82 -18.94 -10.33 -6.77
C ILE A 82 -18.80 -9.58 -5.45
N GLU A 83 -18.46 -10.27 -4.38
CA GLU A 83 -18.27 -9.66 -3.05
C GLU A 83 -17.13 -8.65 -3.05
N TRP A 84 -16.01 -8.97 -3.69
CA TRP A 84 -14.92 -8.01 -3.86
C TRP A 84 -15.33 -6.77 -4.65
N ARG A 85 -16.13 -6.92 -5.71
CA ARG A 85 -16.67 -5.77 -6.44
C ARG A 85 -17.55 -4.89 -5.55
N MET A 86 -18.41 -5.49 -4.71
CA MET A 86 -19.22 -4.74 -3.75
C MET A 86 -18.35 -3.96 -2.77
N ILE A 87 -17.26 -4.56 -2.27
CA ILE A 87 -16.29 -3.89 -1.38
C ILE A 87 -15.60 -2.75 -2.11
N ILE A 88 -15.11 -2.96 -3.33
CA ILE A 88 -14.47 -1.93 -4.15
C ILE A 88 -15.41 -0.75 -4.38
N ASP A 89 -16.67 -1.01 -4.74
CA ASP A 89 -17.69 0.04 -4.90
C ASP A 89 -17.97 0.79 -3.60
N ASN A 90 -18.01 0.08 -2.47
CA ASN A 90 -18.21 0.65 -1.14
C ASN A 90 -17.05 1.61 -0.77
N LEU A 91 -15.81 1.20 -1.01
CA LEU A 91 -14.63 2.04 -0.81
C LEU A 91 -14.61 3.26 -1.73
N ALA A 92 -14.96 3.09 -3.00
CA ALA A 92 -15.03 4.18 -3.97
C ALA A 92 -16.09 5.22 -3.57
N LYS A 93 -17.29 4.78 -3.17
CA LYS A 93 -18.36 5.65 -2.62
C LYS A 93 -17.91 6.37 -1.36
N GLY A 94 -17.12 5.70 -0.52
CA GLY A 94 -16.53 6.27 0.69
C GLY A 94 -15.36 7.24 0.43
N GLY A 95 -15.01 7.49 -0.82
CA GLY A 95 -14.03 8.50 -1.20
C GLY A 95 -12.57 8.04 -1.22
N ILE A 96 -12.28 6.75 -1.05
CA ILE A 96 -10.92 6.21 -1.16
C ILE A 96 -10.31 6.57 -2.52
N PHE A 97 -9.05 6.97 -2.53
CA PHE A 97 -8.34 7.35 -3.75
C PHE A 97 -7.60 6.20 -4.39
N GLN A 98 -7.00 5.37 -3.57
CA GLN A 98 -6.14 4.29 -4.00
C GLN A 98 -6.47 3.02 -3.26
N VAL A 99 -6.46 1.93 -4.00
CA VAL A 99 -6.40 0.58 -3.42
C VAL A 99 -5.10 -0.09 -3.85
N SER A 100 -4.60 -1.00 -3.02
CA SER A 100 -3.44 -1.82 -3.33
C SER A 100 -3.79 -3.28 -3.11
N PHE A 101 -3.63 -4.11 -4.13
CA PHE A 101 -3.82 -5.56 -4.01
C PHE A 101 -2.63 -6.19 -3.30
N GLY A 102 -2.93 -7.09 -2.37
CA GLY A 102 -2.00 -7.89 -1.61
C GLY A 102 -2.71 -9.09 -1.00
N GLY A 103 -2.32 -9.47 0.22
CA GLY A 103 -2.84 -10.62 0.95
C GLY A 103 -1.82 -11.74 1.00
N GLY A 104 -2.16 -12.94 0.50
CA GLY A 104 -1.20 -13.97 0.15
C GLY A 104 -0.36 -13.51 -1.05
N GLU A 105 -0.52 -14.14 -2.19
CA GLU A 105 0.06 -13.65 -3.43
C GLU A 105 -1.07 -13.29 -4.41
N PRO A 106 -1.30 -11.99 -4.69
CA PRO A 106 -2.44 -11.56 -5.50
C PRO A 106 -2.42 -12.13 -6.92
N THR A 107 -1.22 -12.37 -7.48
CA THR A 107 -1.07 -12.90 -8.85
C THR A 107 -1.48 -14.37 -9.00
N LEU A 108 -1.71 -15.09 -7.90
CA LEU A 108 -2.26 -16.44 -7.91
C LEU A 108 -3.79 -16.46 -7.99
N ARG A 109 -4.44 -15.32 -7.73
CA ARG A 109 -5.88 -15.20 -7.84
C ARG A 109 -6.32 -15.14 -9.30
N LYS A 110 -7.13 -16.11 -9.74
CA LYS A 110 -7.52 -16.29 -11.16
C LYS A 110 -8.30 -15.10 -11.73
N ASP A 111 -9.12 -14.43 -10.93
CA ASP A 111 -9.96 -13.30 -11.34
C ASP A 111 -9.36 -11.93 -10.95
N MET A 112 -8.06 -11.88 -10.60
CA MET A 112 -7.36 -10.64 -10.23
C MET A 112 -7.56 -9.54 -11.27
N PHE A 113 -7.44 -9.84 -12.56
CA PHE A 113 -7.60 -8.83 -13.61
C PHE A 113 -9.04 -8.35 -13.77
N LEU A 114 -10.05 -9.18 -13.45
CA LEU A 114 -11.45 -8.73 -13.41
C LEU A 114 -11.68 -7.74 -12.26
N LEU A 115 -11.03 -7.95 -11.11
CA LEU A 115 -11.05 -7.01 -9.99
C LEU A 115 -10.28 -5.73 -10.35
N ALA A 116 -9.11 -5.85 -10.98
CA ALA A 116 -8.31 -4.70 -11.43
C ALA A 116 -9.09 -3.81 -12.41
N GLN A 117 -9.76 -4.42 -13.38
CA GLN A 117 -10.65 -3.71 -14.30
C GLN A 117 -11.78 -3.00 -13.56
N HIS A 118 -12.38 -3.65 -12.54
CA HIS A 118 -13.44 -3.05 -11.76
C HIS A 118 -12.94 -1.82 -10.96
N VAL A 119 -11.76 -1.90 -10.35
CA VAL A 119 -11.13 -0.74 -9.69
C VAL A 119 -10.96 0.42 -10.67
N ALA A 120 -10.46 0.14 -11.89
CA ALA A 120 -10.28 1.18 -12.90
C ALA A 120 -11.60 1.88 -13.27
N HIS A 121 -12.74 1.15 -13.33
CA HIS A 121 -14.05 1.73 -13.57
C HIS A 121 -14.53 2.66 -12.44
N THR A 122 -14.11 2.45 -11.21
CA THR A 122 -14.45 3.35 -10.08
C THR A 122 -13.64 4.66 -10.08
N GLY A 123 -12.58 4.74 -10.89
CA GLY A 123 -11.66 5.87 -10.93
C GLY A 123 -10.69 5.94 -9.75
N MET A 124 -10.60 4.89 -8.93
CA MET A 124 -9.51 4.74 -7.95
C MET A 124 -8.22 4.32 -8.65
N ASN A 125 -7.08 4.69 -8.10
CA ASN A 125 -5.80 4.15 -8.54
C ASN A 125 -5.58 2.77 -7.94
N LEU A 126 -4.91 1.90 -8.71
CA LEU A 126 -4.59 0.56 -8.28
C LEU A 126 -3.08 0.35 -8.21
N GLY A 127 -2.59 -0.05 -7.03
CA GLY A 127 -1.26 -0.59 -6.81
C GLY A 127 -1.31 -2.10 -6.55
N MET A 128 -0.14 -2.72 -6.48
CA MET A 128 -0.01 -4.13 -6.07
C MET A 128 1.30 -4.34 -5.32
N THR A 129 1.25 -5.17 -4.29
CA THR A 129 2.43 -5.78 -3.68
C THR A 129 2.44 -7.26 -4.02
N THR A 130 3.55 -7.75 -4.56
CA THR A 130 3.74 -9.14 -4.99
C THR A 130 5.10 -9.67 -4.54
N ASN A 131 5.22 -10.98 -4.36
CA ASN A 131 6.52 -11.61 -4.19
C ASN A 131 7.32 -11.73 -5.50
N GLY A 132 6.70 -11.43 -6.64
CA GLY A 132 7.34 -11.36 -7.96
C GLY A 132 7.54 -12.69 -8.67
N MET A 133 7.34 -13.84 -8.02
CA MET A 133 7.68 -15.16 -8.57
C MET A 133 6.89 -15.51 -9.84
N THR A 134 5.66 -15.05 -9.95
CA THR A 134 4.77 -15.38 -11.08
C THR A 134 4.93 -14.46 -12.29
N LEU A 135 5.41 -13.22 -12.09
CA LEU A 135 5.48 -12.20 -13.15
C LEU A 135 6.26 -12.66 -14.41
N PRO A 136 7.41 -13.35 -14.31
CA PRO A 136 8.13 -13.83 -15.49
C PRO A 136 7.33 -14.81 -16.34
N ALA A 137 6.50 -15.66 -15.70
CA ALA A 137 5.71 -16.70 -16.37
C ALA A 137 4.38 -16.20 -16.95
N MET A 138 3.97 -14.98 -16.64
CA MET A 138 2.75 -14.39 -17.21
C MET A 138 2.82 -14.27 -18.73
N THR A 139 1.69 -14.47 -19.39
CA THR A 139 1.55 -14.26 -20.81
C THR A 139 1.75 -12.79 -21.21
N PRO A 140 2.06 -12.48 -22.48
CA PRO A 140 2.15 -11.08 -22.93
C PRO A 140 0.85 -10.29 -22.70
N ASP A 141 -0.32 -10.92 -22.78
CA ASP A 141 -1.62 -10.28 -22.55
C ASP A 141 -1.82 -9.93 -21.07
N GLU A 142 -1.46 -10.83 -20.17
CA GLU A 142 -1.48 -10.55 -18.73
C GLU A 142 -0.51 -9.41 -18.36
N LYS A 143 0.69 -9.39 -18.92
CA LYS A 143 1.66 -8.30 -18.73
C LYS A 143 1.14 -6.95 -19.26
N ARG A 144 0.44 -6.95 -20.40
CA ARG A 144 -0.26 -5.76 -20.91
C ARG A 144 -1.38 -5.32 -19.97
N SER A 145 -2.11 -6.27 -19.39
CA SER A 145 -3.14 -5.98 -18.39
C SER A 145 -2.56 -5.38 -17.11
N LEU A 146 -1.38 -5.83 -16.66
CA LEU A 146 -0.65 -5.16 -15.57
C LEU A 146 -0.39 -3.70 -15.90
N LYS A 147 0.16 -3.39 -17.09
CA LYS A 147 0.42 -2.01 -17.54
C LYS A 147 -0.86 -1.17 -17.60
N THR A 148 -1.96 -1.77 -18.00
CA THR A 148 -3.23 -1.07 -18.18
C THR A 148 -3.86 -0.65 -16.85
N TYR A 149 -3.83 -1.52 -15.85
CA TYR A 149 -4.62 -1.32 -14.64
C TYR A 149 -3.78 -0.84 -13.44
N PHE A 150 -2.52 -1.24 -13.35
CA PHE A 150 -1.70 -0.94 -12.17
C PHE A 150 -0.84 0.31 -12.38
N LYS A 151 -0.94 1.26 -11.46
CA LYS A 151 -0.15 2.50 -11.48
C LYS A 151 1.26 2.29 -10.93
N GLN A 152 1.41 1.32 -10.03
CA GLN A 152 2.69 0.90 -9.45
C GLN A 152 2.60 -0.53 -8.97
N ILE A 153 3.67 -1.30 -9.15
CA ILE A 153 3.81 -2.66 -8.64
C ILE A 153 5.08 -2.73 -7.79
N ASN A 154 4.91 -3.06 -6.52
CA ASN A 154 6.02 -3.24 -5.60
C ASN A 154 6.32 -4.74 -5.44
N VAL A 155 7.58 -5.09 -5.66
CA VAL A 155 8.10 -6.44 -5.44
C VAL A 155 8.69 -6.51 -4.03
N SER A 156 8.24 -7.47 -3.23
CA SER A 156 8.76 -7.64 -1.88
C SER A 156 10.14 -8.29 -1.90
N TRP A 157 11.07 -7.73 -1.13
CA TRP A 157 12.37 -8.34 -0.90
C TRP A 157 12.24 -9.51 0.09
N HIS A 158 12.66 -10.70 -0.33
CA HIS A 158 12.65 -11.93 0.46
C HIS A 158 14.02 -12.63 0.40
N GLU A 159 15.12 -11.86 0.46
CA GLU A 159 16.52 -12.34 0.44
C GLU A 159 16.91 -13.14 -0.83
N ASP A 160 16.12 -13.10 -1.89
CA ASP A 160 16.44 -13.69 -3.20
C ASP A 160 16.48 -12.63 -4.29
N ALA A 161 17.69 -12.12 -4.56
CA ALA A 161 17.92 -11.10 -5.57
C ALA A 161 17.46 -11.52 -6.97
N LYS A 162 17.57 -12.83 -7.31
CA LYS A 162 17.20 -13.33 -8.64
C LYS A 162 15.70 -13.31 -8.90
N ILE A 163 14.89 -13.50 -7.86
CA ILE A 163 13.42 -13.38 -7.98
C ILE A 163 13.06 -11.93 -8.24
N VAL A 164 13.59 -11.01 -7.42
CA VAL A 164 13.32 -9.59 -7.54
C VAL A 164 13.81 -9.05 -8.87
N GLU A 165 15.02 -9.40 -9.30
CA GLU A 165 15.60 -9.01 -10.58
C GLU A 165 14.72 -9.42 -11.77
N ARG A 166 14.29 -10.70 -11.83
CA ARG A 166 13.43 -11.18 -12.91
C ARG A 166 12.07 -10.47 -12.93
N ALA A 167 11.51 -10.19 -11.76
CA ALA A 167 10.26 -9.45 -11.65
C ALA A 167 10.41 -8.00 -12.12
N LEU A 168 11.45 -7.29 -11.65
CA LEU A 168 11.76 -5.93 -12.06
C LEU A 168 12.05 -5.83 -13.56
N LYS A 169 12.73 -6.83 -14.14
CA LYS A 169 12.93 -6.89 -15.58
C LYS A 169 11.62 -6.91 -16.35
N VAL A 170 10.64 -7.73 -15.94
CA VAL A 170 9.32 -7.75 -16.57
C VAL A 170 8.65 -6.38 -16.45
N LEU A 171 8.69 -5.76 -15.27
CA LEU A 171 8.07 -4.46 -15.06
C LEU A 171 8.71 -3.38 -15.92
N LYS A 172 10.04 -3.38 -16.06
CA LYS A 172 10.80 -2.47 -16.94
C LYS A 172 10.48 -2.69 -18.41
N ASP A 173 10.49 -3.95 -18.88
CA ASP A 173 10.22 -4.30 -20.29
C ASP A 173 8.80 -3.88 -20.74
N PHE A 174 7.85 -3.84 -19.81
CA PHE A 174 6.47 -3.38 -20.05
C PHE A 174 6.22 -1.94 -19.58
N GLU A 175 7.25 -1.20 -19.19
CA GLU A 175 7.16 0.19 -18.70
C GLU A 175 6.18 0.38 -17.55
N ILE A 176 6.11 -0.57 -16.63
CA ILE A 176 5.27 -0.51 -15.44
C ILE A 176 6.08 0.11 -14.30
N PRO A 177 5.60 1.19 -13.64
CA PRO A 177 6.30 1.76 -12.50
C PRO A 177 6.52 0.72 -11.42
N ALA A 178 7.77 0.54 -11.02
CA ALA A 178 8.20 -0.52 -10.11
C ALA A 178 8.72 0.04 -8.78
N GLY A 179 8.49 -0.71 -7.70
CA GLY A 179 9.12 -0.49 -6.42
C GLY A 179 9.63 -1.80 -5.81
N ILE A 180 10.49 -1.68 -4.81
CA ILE A 180 10.96 -2.77 -3.95
C ILE A 180 10.48 -2.48 -2.54
N ASN A 181 9.62 -3.33 -1.99
CA ASN A 181 9.27 -3.27 -0.57
C ASN A 181 10.36 -3.98 0.23
N TYR A 182 11.13 -3.20 0.99
CA TYR A 182 12.27 -3.68 1.73
C TYR A 182 12.00 -3.59 3.23
N ALA A 183 11.54 -4.72 3.83
CA ALA A 183 11.36 -4.85 5.27
C ALA A 183 12.74 -4.91 5.94
N PHE A 184 13.19 -3.78 6.47
CA PHE A 184 14.54 -3.58 6.97
C PHE A 184 14.69 -4.14 8.38
N SER A 185 15.33 -5.30 8.50
CA SER A 185 15.65 -5.98 9.76
C SER A 185 17.16 -6.05 9.99
N ARG A 186 17.59 -6.49 11.18
CA ARG A 186 19.02 -6.71 11.48
C ARG A 186 19.66 -7.69 10.49
N THR A 187 18.98 -8.78 10.22
CA THR A 187 19.45 -9.80 9.26
C THR A 187 19.47 -9.27 7.83
N MET A 188 18.47 -8.49 7.43
CA MET A 188 18.34 -7.99 6.06
C MET A 188 19.25 -6.79 5.76
N GLN A 189 19.83 -6.12 6.75
CA GLN A 189 20.75 -4.99 6.51
C GLN A 189 21.87 -5.30 5.52
N LYS A 190 22.38 -6.53 5.52
CA LYS A 190 23.44 -6.99 4.61
C LYS A 190 23.07 -6.86 3.13
N ASP A 191 21.79 -6.92 2.80
CA ASP A 191 21.28 -6.92 1.43
C ASP A 191 21.07 -5.51 0.88
N ASN A 192 21.28 -4.47 1.68
CA ASN A 192 20.96 -3.08 1.30
C ASN A 192 21.64 -2.65 0.01
N GLU A 193 22.91 -2.98 -0.20
CA GLU A 193 23.63 -2.60 -1.42
C GLU A 193 23.06 -3.31 -2.65
N VAL A 194 22.72 -4.59 -2.54
CA VAL A 194 22.08 -5.36 -3.63
C VAL A 194 20.72 -4.75 -4.00
N VAL A 195 19.92 -4.39 -3.00
CA VAL A 195 18.62 -3.72 -3.22
C VAL A 195 18.80 -2.37 -3.93
N LYS A 196 19.81 -1.59 -3.55
CA LYS A 196 20.16 -0.31 -4.19
C LYS A 196 20.62 -0.50 -5.65
N GLU A 197 21.44 -1.50 -5.92
CA GLU A 197 21.90 -1.81 -7.28
C GLU A 197 20.73 -2.18 -8.19
N LEU A 198 19.85 -3.08 -7.75
CA LEU A 198 18.63 -3.44 -8.48
C LEU A 198 17.72 -2.22 -8.70
N ALA A 199 17.53 -1.39 -7.69
CA ALA A 199 16.72 -0.19 -7.82
C ALA A 199 17.28 0.78 -8.88
N LYS A 200 18.60 0.97 -8.94
CA LYS A 200 19.26 1.78 -9.98
C LYS A 200 19.09 1.18 -11.36
N GLU A 201 19.39 -0.10 -11.50
CA GLU A 201 19.35 -0.79 -12.79
C GLU A 201 17.95 -0.79 -13.41
N TYR A 202 16.92 -1.01 -12.59
CA TYR A 202 15.55 -1.11 -13.05
C TYR A 202 14.73 0.17 -12.86
N ASN A 203 15.35 1.29 -12.41
CA ASN A 203 14.69 2.56 -12.11
C ASN A 203 13.50 2.38 -11.15
N ALA A 204 13.62 1.48 -10.18
CA ALA A 204 12.61 1.18 -9.18
C ALA A 204 12.74 2.10 -7.95
N GLU A 205 11.63 2.36 -7.28
CA GLU A 205 11.61 3.00 -5.96
C GLU A 205 11.94 1.97 -4.87
N VAL A 206 12.68 2.34 -3.83
CA VAL A 206 12.83 1.49 -2.64
C VAL A 206 11.97 2.04 -1.51
N LEU A 207 10.98 1.27 -1.09
CA LEU A 207 10.21 1.56 0.11
C LEU A 207 10.86 0.85 1.31
N TYR A 208 11.56 1.63 2.14
CA TYR A 208 12.14 1.15 3.40
C TYR A 208 11.04 1.02 4.45
N LEU A 209 10.77 -0.20 4.86
CA LEU A 209 9.76 -0.54 5.87
C LEU A 209 10.46 -0.94 7.17
N VAL A 210 9.99 -0.44 8.30
CA VAL A 210 10.39 -0.96 9.61
C VAL A 210 9.90 -2.40 9.72
N TYR A 211 10.79 -3.32 10.06
CA TYR A 211 10.39 -4.70 10.35
C TYR A 211 9.45 -4.75 11.55
N LYS A 212 8.31 -5.38 11.40
CA LYS A 212 7.25 -5.47 12.40
C LYS A 212 6.94 -6.95 12.67
N PRO A 213 7.52 -7.55 13.72
CA PRO A 213 7.29 -8.96 14.07
C PRO A 213 5.85 -9.17 14.54
N ILE A 214 5.20 -10.23 14.05
CA ILE A 214 3.81 -10.56 14.41
C ILE A 214 3.72 -11.08 15.84
N ASP A 215 4.73 -11.84 16.25
CA ASP A 215 4.86 -12.43 17.59
C ASP A 215 5.37 -11.44 18.66
N LEU A 216 5.58 -10.17 18.25
CA LEU A 216 6.17 -9.12 19.08
C LEU A 216 7.59 -9.48 19.62
N ASP A 217 8.31 -10.39 18.97
CA ASP A 217 9.74 -10.60 19.24
C ASP A 217 10.59 -9.60 18.44
N PHE A 218 10.98 -8.52 19.08
CA PHE A 218 11.66 -7.38 18.47
C PHE A 218 13.18 -7.57 18.23
N LYS A 219 13.71 -8.78 18.37
CA LYS A 219 15.15 -9.04 18.20
C LYS A 219 15.69 -8.62 16.84
N GLU A 220 14.90 -8.83 15.79
CA GLU A 220 15.25 -8.46 14.41
C GLU A 220 14.89 -7.02 14.06
N GLN A 221 14.12 -6.32 14.89
CA GLN A 221 13.74 -4.94 14.62
C GLN A 221 14.93 -4.00 14.73
N VAL A 222 15.00 -3.06 13.80
CA VAL A 222 15.96 -1.96 13.80
C VAL A 222 15.22 -0.68 14.15
N PRO A 223 15.81 0.23 14.95
CA PRO A 223 15.22 1.53 15.23
C PRO A 223 14.85 2.29 13.94
N ALA A 224 13.72 3.01 13.97
CA ALA A 224 13.20 3.68 12.78
C ALA A 224 14.12 4.80 12.26
N ASP A 225 14.89 5.46 13.13
CA ASP A 225 15.91 6.43 12.77
C ASP A 225 17.05 5.78 11.96
N VAL A 226 17.48 4.57 12.33
CA VAL A 226 18.47 3.81 11.56
C VAL A 226 17.92 3.47 10.17
N VAL A 227 16.68 3.00 10.08
CA VAL A 227 16.03 2.72 8.78
C VAL A 227 16.00 3.99 7.91
N ARG A 228 15.62 5.13 8.51
CA ARG A 228 15.61 6.44 7.84
C ARG A 228 17.00 6.83 7.33
N ASP A 229 18.06 6.60 8.11
CA ASP A 229 19.43 6.93 7.73
C ASP A 229 19.89 6.10 6.52
N TYR A 230 19.52 4.82 6.44
CA TYR A 230 19.78 3.99 5.26
C TYR A 230 19.01 4.50 4.03
N ALA A 231 17.76 4.86 4.19
CA ALA A 231 16.96 5.46 3.12
C ALA A 231 17.57 6.79 2.66
N GLN A 232 18.03 7.65 3.57
CA GLN A 232 18.68 8.91 3.22
C GLN A 232 19.99 8.70 2.44
N LYS A 233 20.79 7.70 2.82
CA LYS A 233 22.00 7.33 2.07
C LYS A 233 21.65 6.86 0.66
N ALA A 234 20.62 6.03 0.51
CA ALA A 234 20.13 5.60 -0.80
C ALA A 234 19.63 6.79 -1.65
N ALA A 235 18.93 7.76 -1.03
CA ALA A 235 18.51 8.98 -1.73
C ALA A 235 19.71 9.83 -2.20
N ASN A 236 20.76 9.94 -1.40
CA ASN A 236 22.00 10.61 -1.78
C ASN A 236 22.69 9.92 -2.97
N ASP A 237 22.51 8.61 -3.11
CA ASP A 237 22.96 7.82 -4.26
C ASP A 237 22.00 7.90 -5.47
N ARG A 238 21.06 8.86 -5.45
CA ARG A 238 20.06 9.14 -6.50
C ARG A 238 19.07 8.01 -6.74
N ILE A 239 18.82 7.17 -5.75
CA ILE A 239 17.75 6.19 -5.77
C ILE A 239 16.45 6.88 -5.33
N LYS A 240 15.34 6.56 -5.99
CA LYS A 240 14.02 6.96 -5.51
C LYS A 240 13.69 6.18 -4.25
N VAL A 241 13.40 6.86 -3.16
CA VAL A 241 13.11 6.21 -1.88
C VAL A 241 11.80 6.72 -1.28
N ALA A 242 11.12 5.81 -0.62
CA ALA A 242 10.05 6.12 0.33
C ALA A 242 10.37 5.42 1.66
N VAL A 243 9.77 5.90 2.74
CA VAL A 243 9.95 5.34 4.08
C VAL A 243 8.60 5.11 4.74
N ASP A 244 8.52 4.07 5.58
CA ASP A 244 7.34 3.78 6.40
C ASP A 244 7.05 4.92 7.39
N GLY A 245 5.77 5.11 7.73
CA GLY A 245 5.32 6.16 8.64
C GLY A 245 6.07 6.26 9.97
N PRO A 246 6.38 5.14 10.67
CA PRO A 246 7.22 5.16 11.87
C PRO A 246 8.59 5.82 11.67
N CYS A 247 9.22 5.67 10.50
CA CYS A 247 10.52 6.30 10.20
C CYS A 247 10.50 7.84 10.24
N VAL A 248 9.33 8.43 10.09
CA VAL A 248 9.11 9.88 10.13
C VAL A 248 8.27 10.32 11.32
N GLY A 249 8.13 9.48 12.34
CA GLY A 249 7.36 9.77 13.54
C GLY A 249 5.84 9.86 13.32
N GLN A 250 5.34 9.36 12.20
CA GLN A 250 3.93 9.41 11.83
C GLN A 250 3.38 8.01 11.56
N CYS A 251 2.42 7.58 12.37
CA CYS A 251 1.64 6.40 12.07
C CYS A 251 0.38 6.78 11.29
N LEU A 252 0.17 6.18 10.13
CA LEU A 252 -1.00 6.42 9.28
C LEU A 252 -2.22 5.58 9.66
N MET A 253 -2.07 4.70 10.65
CA MET A 253 -3.12 3.85 11.18
C MET A 253 -4.33 4.68 11.61
N LYS A 254 -5.55 4.24 11.22
CA LYS A 254 -6.82 4.94 11.49
C LYS A 254 -6.90 6.41 11.01
N LYS A 255 -5.88 6.90 10.30
CA LYS A 255 -5.86 8.28 9.78
C LYS A 255 -6.01 8.32 8.27
N LYS A 256 -5.19 7.56 7.56
CA LYS A 256 -5.09 7.63 6.10
C LYS A 256 -5.02 6.27 5.43
N PHE A 257 -4.96 5.20 6.21
CA PHE A 257 -4.77 3.84 5.74
C PHE A 257 -5.70 2.87 6.45
N ILE A 258 -6.21 1.91 5.71
CA ILE A 258 -6.90 0.71 6.21
C ILE A 258 -6.38 -0.52 5.50
N ASP A 259 -6.57 -1.65 6.16
CA ASP A 259 -6.39 -2.98 5.59
C ASP A 259 -7.73 -3.72 5.56
N VAL A 260 -8.01 -4.43 4.48
CA VAL A 260 -9.23 -5.22 4.30
C VAL A 260 -8.82 -6.65 4.01
N ASP A 261 -9.18 -7.56 4.90
CA ASP A 261 -8.83 -8.97 4.73
C ASP A 261 -9.70 -9.69 3.69
N SER A 262 -9.34 -10.94 3.41
CA SER A 262 -10.02 -11.80 2.45
C SER A 262 -11.46 -12.19 2.82
N LEU A 263 -11.95 -11.78 3.99
CA LEU A 263 -13.32 -11.93 4.47
C LEU A 263 -14.09 -10.60 4.51
N GLY A 264 -13.47 -9.50 4.09
CA GLY A 264 -14.07 -8.17 4.07
C GLY A 264 -14.02 -7.41 5.39
N PHE A 265 -13.32 -7.92 6.41
CA PHE A 265 -13.11 -7.18 7.64
C PHE A 265 -12.08 -6.07 7.44
N VAL A 266 -12.41 -4.90 7.98
CA VAL A 266 -11.56 -3.70 7.94
C VAL A 266 -10.72 -3.62 9.20
N TYR A 267 -9.42 -3.41 9.03
CA TYR A 267 -8.46 -3.22 10.11
C TYR A 267 -7.81 -1.83 10.00
N PRO A 268 -7.35 -1.26 11.12
CA PRO A 268 -6.67 0.04 11.11
C PRO A 268 -5.31 -0.01 10.41
N CYS A 269 -4.68 -1.17 10.37
CA CYS A 269 -3.46 -1.44 9.61
C CYS A 269 -3.25 -2.96 9.50
N SER A 270 -2.35 -3.39 8.61
CA SER A 270 -2.07 -4.81 8.36
C SER A 270 -1.54 -5.57 9.58
N PHE A 271 -0.96 -4.87 10.56
CA PHE A 271 -0.35 -5.47 11.75
C PHE A 271 -1.22 -5.40 13.02
N VAL A 272 -2.26 -4.57 13.04
CA VAL A 272 -3.19 -4.44 14.18
C VAL A 272 -4.51 -5.09 13.79
N ARG A 273 -4.68 -6.35 14.16
CA ARG A 273 -5.79 -7.23 13.73
C ARG A 273 -7.01 -7.13 14.68
N LYS A 274 -7.37 -5.90 15.08
CA LYS A 274 -8.64 -5.60 15.77
C LYS A 274 -9.61 -5.03 14.74
N PRO A 275 -10.65 -5.76 14.32
CA PRO A 275 -11.52 -5.34 13.24
C PRO A 275 -12.34 -4.09 13.63
N LEU A 276 -12.47 -3.17 12.69
CA LEU A 276 -13.32 -1.97 12.81
C LEU A 276 -14.74 -2.22 12.31
N GLY A 277 -14.92 -3.20 11.45
CA GLY A 277 -16.21 -3.58 10.86
C GLY A 277 -15.99 -4.49 9.64
N ASN A 278 -17.07 -4.77 8.89
CA ASN A 278 -17.02 -5.58 7.68
C ASN A 278 -17.75 -4.86 6.53
N LEU A 279 -17.07 -4.72 5.38
CA LEU A 279 -17.57 -3.97 4.22
C LEU A 279 -18.69 -4.66 3.44
N LEU A 280 -18.95 -5.93 3.69
CA LEU A 280 -20.12 -6.61 3.14
C LEU A 280 -21.41 -6.24 3.89
N HIS A 281 -21.29 -5.78 5.15
CA HIS A 281 -22.44 -5.53 6.03
C HIS A 281 -22.62 -4.06 6.38
N SER A 282 -21.60 -3.23 6.17
CA SER A 282 -21.60 -1.82 6.54
C SER A 282 -20.94 -0.96 5.46
N SER A 283 -21.39 0.30 5.34
CA SER A 283 -20.69 1.25 4.48
C SER A 283 -19.32 1.61 5.05
N PHE A 284 -18.36 1.87 4.18
CA PHE A 284 -17.04 2.35 4.60
C PHE A 284 -17.15 3.61 5.46
N GLU A 285 -18.03 4.53 5.11
CA GLU A 285 -18.25 5.76 5.87
C GLU A 285 -18.70 5.47 7.31
N ALA A 286 -19.63 4.53 7.51
CA ALA A 286 -20.09 4.14 8.85
C ALA A 286 -18.94 3.52 9.67
N ILE A 287 -18.17 2.59 9.08
CA ILE A 287 -17.01 1.97 9.73
C ILE A 287 -15.98 3.04 10.09
N TRP A 288 -15.69 3.95 9.16
CA TRP A 288 -14.69 4.98 9.34
C TRP A 288 -15.07 6.00 10.43
N LYS A 289 -16.34 6.37 10.51
CA LYS A 289 -16.86 7.25 11.57
C LYS A 289 -16.82 6.60 12.96
N SER A 290 -17.07 5.30 13.04
CA SER A 290 -17.13 4.56 14.32
C SER A 290 -15.76 4.08 14.82
N ARG A 291 -14.66 4.33 14.08
CA ARG A 291 -13.33 3.76 14.35
C ARG A 291 -12.72 4.11 15.72
N GLY A 292 -13.27 5.09 16.44
CA GLY A 292 -12.82 5.54 17.74
C GLY A 292 -11.42 6.18 17.73
N GLU A 293 -10.95 6.59 18.90
CA GLU A 293 -9.57 7.00 19.10
C GLU A 293 -8.63 5.81 18.96
N GLN A 294 -7.38 6.08 18.60
CA GLN A 294 -6.41 5.03 18.31
C GLN A 294 -5.96 4.32 19.58
N ASP A 295 -6.01 2.99 19.57
CA ASP A 295 -5.12 2.20 20.40
C ASP A 295 -3.66 2.55 20.03
N GLU A 296 -2.76 2.65 21.00
CA GLU A 296 -1.35 2.90 20.71
C GLU A 296 -0.80 1.78 19.81
N CYS A 297 -0.06 2.18 18.77
CA CYS A 297 0.62 1.21 17.93
C CYS A 297 1.69 0.49 18.75
N PRO A 298 1.69 -0.84 18.84
CA PRO A 298 2.68 -1.57 19.65
C PRO A 298 4.12 -1.30 19.22
N PHE A 299 4.35 -1.00 17.94
CA PHE A 299 5.67 -0.68 17.41
C PHE A 299 6.16 0.71 17.80
N VAL A 300 5.26 1.69 17.90
CA VAL A 300 5.61 3.05 18.39
C VAL A 300 5.87 3.06 19.88
N LYS A 301 5.15 2.25 20.67
CA LYS A 301 5.38 2.12 22.11
C LYS A 301 6.76 1.54 22.41
N PHE A 302 7.18 0.54 21.62
CA PHE A 302 8.49 -0.07 21.75
C PHE A 302 9.65 0.93 21.53
N GLU A 303 9.52 1.87 20.59
CA GLU A 303 10.53 2.91 20.36
C GLU A 303 10.61 3.91 21.49
N LYS A 304 9.48 4.25 22.14
CA LYS A 304 9.46 5.16 23.31
C LYS A 304 10.12 4.54 24.54
N GLU A 305 10.02 3.23 24.72
CA GLU A 305 10.60 2.53 25.88
C GLU A 305 12.14 2.32 25.77
N LYS A 306 12.72 2.46 24.58
CA LYS A 306 14.18 2.36 24.36
C LYS A 306 14.95 3.66 24.54
N VAL A 307 14.27 4.79 24.75
CA VAL A 307 14.87 6.14 24.91
C VAL A 307 15.06 6.51 26.40
N VAL A 308 14.95 5.54 27.31
CA VAL A 308 15.25 5.75 28.75
C VAL A 308 16.57 5.08 29.13
#